data_1b3efaa2c9e0cca22164a5112649ec3f
#
_entry.id   1b3efaa2c9e0cca22164a5112649ec3f
#
_cell.length_a   1.000
_cell.length_b   1.000
_cell.length_c   1.000
_cell.angle_alpha   90.00
_cell.angle_beta   90.00
_cell.angle_gamma   90.00
#
_symmetry.space_group_name_H-M   'P 1'
#
loop_
_entity.id
_entity.type
_entity.pdbx_description
1 polymer ?
#
loop_
_entity_poly.entity_id
_entity_poly.type
_entity_poly.pdbx_seq_one_letter_code
_entity_poly.pdbx_strand_id
1 'polypeptide(L)'
;MRKFKLVDETIWRESTEVYDYKEETDATEENYITILKAYENGYVVEYLENGSRLFIDCVASVEEAKEKVKIAVDKDITFED
;
A
#
# COMPACT_ATOMS: atom_id res chain seq x y z
N MET A 1 -3.75 -6.57 -15.69
CA MET A 1 -2.76 -5.84 -14.88
C MET A 1 -3.50 -4.92 -13.91
N ARG A 2 -3.12 -4.98 -12.65
CA ARG A 2 -3.73 -4.15 -11.62
C ARG A 2 -2.82 -2.97 -11.32
N LYS A 3 -3.30 -1.76 -11.60
CA LYS A 3 -2.52 -0.53 -11.39
C LYS A 3 -2.96 0.17 -10.12
N PHE A 4 -2.02 0.40 -9.23
CA PHE A 4 -2.25 1.15 -8.00
C PHE A 4 -1.50 2.46 -8.09
N LYS A 5 -2.24 3.56 -8.10
CA LYS A 5 -1.68 4.90 -8.25
C LYS A 5 -1.56 5.60 -6.90
N LEU A 6 -0.45 6.25 -6.68
CA LEU A 6 -0.23 7.04 -5.48
C LEU A 6 -1.23 8.19 -5.46
N VAL A 7 -2.14 8.19 -4.50
CA VAL A 7 -3.16 9.23 -4.34
C VAL A 7 -2.85 10.13 -3.15
N ASP A 8 -2.02 9.67 -2.23
CA ASP A 8 -1.61 10.46 -1.10
C ASP A 8 -0.21 10.06 -0.66
N GLU A 9 0.63 11.06 -0.43
CA GLU A 9 1.93 10.90 0.18
C GLU A 9 2.04 12.02 1.20
N THR A 10 1.95 11.67 2.46
CA THR A 10 1.88 12.68 3.49
C THR A 10 2.81 12.35 4.65
N ILE A 11 3.23 13.42 5.32
CA ILE A 11 3.92 13.29 6.59
C ILE A 11 2.89 13.64 7.65
N TRP A 12 2.49 12.64 8.40
CA TRP A 12 1.54 12.80 9.48
C TRP A 12 2.23 13.38 10.71
N ARG A 13 1.42 13.67 11.72
CA ARG A 13 1.97 14.09 12.99
C ARG A 13 3.05 13.10 13.44
N GLU A 14 4.05 13.59 14.11
CA GLU A 14 5.22 12.82 14.54
C GLU A 14 6.05 12.30 13.36
N SER A 15 5.96 12.98 12.23
CA SER A 15 6.76 12.68 11.03
C SER A 15 6.53 11.28 10.48
N THR A 16 5.35 10.72 10.69
CA THR A 16 5.01 9.42 10.13
C THR A 16 4.70 9.57 8.65
N GLU A 17 5.42 8.83 7.82
CA GLU A 17 5.21 8.83 6.38
C GLU A 17 4.10 7.84 6.02
N VAL A 18 3.20 8.28 5.14
CA VAL A 18 2.10 7.45 4.64
C VAL A 18 2.08 7.53 3.12
N TYR A 19 2.00 6.38 2.48
CA TYR A 19 1.84 6.26 1.04
C TYR A 19 0.57 5.49 0.76
N ASP A 20 -0.44 6.17 0.24
CA ASP A 20 -1.71 5.56 -0.12
C ASP A 20 -1.78 5.36 -1.62
N TYR A 21 -1.93 4.12 -2.04
CA TYR A 21 -2.11 3.77 -3.44
C TYR A 21 -3.52 3.26 -3.64
N LYS A 22 -4.22 3.81 -4.61
CA LYS A 22 -5.56 3.38 -4.96
C LYS A 22 -5.55 2.67 -6.30
N GLU A 23 -6.25 1.54 -6.38
CA GLU A 23 -6.36 0.81 -7.63
C GLU A 23 -7.19 1.59 -8.64
N GLU A 24 -6.66 1.75 -9.85
CA GLU A 24 -7.40 2.32 -10.97
C GLU A 24 -8.29 1.23 -11.56
N THR A 25 -9.59 1.40 -11.44
CA THR A 25 -10.56 0.43 -11.93
C THR A 25 -11.82 1.14 -12.35
N ASP A 26 -12.52 0.59 -13.34
CA ASP A 26 -13.81 1.10 -13.79
C ASP A 26 -14.96 0.61 -12.91
N ALA A 27 -14.67 -0.31 -12.01
CA ALA A 27 -15.65 -0.83 -11.08
C ALA A 27 -15.87 0.15 -9.93
N THR A 28 -16.92 -0.07 -9.16
CA THR A 28 -17.20 0.73 -7.97
C THR A 28 -16.34 0.31 -6.78
N GLU A 29 -15.44 -0.62 -6.98
CA GLU A 29 -14.57 -1.10 -5.92
C GLU A 29 -13.54 -0.05 -5.51
N GLU A 30 -13.27 0.01 -4.22
CA GLU A 30 -12.26 0.88 -3.66
C GLU A 30 -11.21 0.02 -2.98
N ASN A 31 -10.14 -0.27 -3.71
CA ASN A 31 -9.05 -1.09 -3.22
C ASN A 31 -7.81 -0.21 -3.03
N TYR A 32 -7.19 -0.36 -1.87
CA TYR A 32 -6.05 0.46 -1.47
C TYR A 32 -4.89 -0.41 -1.02
N ILE A 33 -3.70 0.07 -1.28
CA ILE A 33 -2.49 -0.44 -0.64
C ILE A 33 -1.90 0.75 0.12
N THR A 34 -1.77 0.61 1.42
CA THR A 34 -1.23 1.65 2.29
C THR A 34 0.11 1.20 2.84
N ILE A 35 1.12 2.04 2.70
CA ILE A 35 2.45 1.79 3.26
C ILE A 35 2.71 2.90 4.26
N LEU A 36 2.90 2.52 5.51
CA LEU A 36 2.98 3.44 6.62
C LEU A 36 4.27 3.22 7.39
N LYS A 37 5.01 4.29 7.62
CA LYS A 37 6.20 4.19 8.47
C LYS A 37 5.74 4.06 9.92
N ALA A 38 5.97 2.89 10.51
CA ALA A 38 5.51 2.58 11.85
C ALA A 38 6.59 2.62 12.91
N TYR A 39 7.85 2.41 12.51
CA TYR A 39 8.99 2.37 13.41
C TYR A 39 10.13 3.15 12.82
N GLU A 40 11.17 3.38 13.61
CA GLU A 40 12.35 4.08 13.16
C GLU A 40 12.94 3.49 11.88
N ASN A 41 12.96 2.18 11.78
CA ASN A 41 13.55 1.47 10.63
C ASN A 41 12.57 0.50 9.97
N GLY A 42 11.27 0.73 10.10
CA GLY A 42 10.32 -0.20 9.56
C GLY A 42 9.03 0.44 9.07
N TYR A 43 8.31 -0.33 8.26
CA TYR A 43 7.05 0.08 7.68
C TYR A 43 6.03 -1.02 7.88
N VAL A 44 4.77 -0.63 7.82
CA VAL A 44 3.64 -1.57 7.77
C VAL A 44 2.99 -1.40 6.40
N VAL A 45 2.72 -2.52 5.74
CA VAL A 45 1.98 -2.52 4.49
C VAL A 45 0.64 -3.21 4.70
N GLU A 46 -0.41 -2.63 4.14
CA GLU A 46 -1.76 -3.17 4.21
C GLU A 46 -2.39 -3.18 2.83
N TYR A 47 -3.18 -4.21 2.56
CA TYR A 47 -4.05 -4.24 1.40
C TYR A 47 -5.49 -4.26 1.87
N LEU A 48 -6.29 -3.29 1.39
CA LEU A 48 -7.70 -3.16 1.73
C LEU A 48 -8.54 -3.31 0.47
N GLU A 49 -9.55 -4.15 0.54
CA GLU A 49 -10.50 -4.37 -0.54
C GLU A 49 -11.88 -3.97 -0.05
N ASN A 50 -12.42 -2.90 -0.62
CA ASN A 50 -13.72 -2.34 -0.21
C ASN A 50 -13.83 -2.13 1.30
N GLY A 51 -12.76 -1.62 1.89
CA GLY A 51 -12.72 -1.34 3.31
C GLY A 51 -12.32 -2.51 4.21
N SER A 52 -12.20 -3.71 3.67
CA SER A 52 -11.78 -4.88 4.43
C SER A 52 -10.29 -5.11 4.27
N ARG A 53 -9.58 -5.18 5.38
CA ARG A 53 -8.14 -5.45 5.35
C ARG A 53 -7.91 -6.94 5.15
N LEU A 54 -7.34 -7.29 4.00
CA LEU A 54 -7.08 -8.69 3.63
C LEU A 54 -5.63 -9.10 3.85
N PHE A 55 -4.73 -8.14 4.01
CA PHE A 55 -3.32 -8.43 4.19
C PHE A 55 -2.66 -7.32 4.99
N ILE A 56 -1.77 -7.71 5.89
CA ILE A 56 -0.92 -6.79 6.64
C ILE A 56 0.41 -7.47 6.93
N ASP A 57 1.49 -6.72 6.83
CA ASP A 57 2.82 -7.24 7.16
C ASP A 57 3.73 -6.09 7.59
N CYS A 58 4.77 -6.42 8.33
CA CYS A 58 5.81 -5.49 8.72
C CYS A 58 7.03 -5.73 7.84
N VAL A 59 7.57 -4.66 7.29
CA VAL A 59 8.67 -4.73 6.33
C VAL A 59 9.74 -3.68 6.66
N ALA A 60 10.91 -3.81 6.04
CA ALA A 60 12.02 -2.94 6.33
C ALA A 60 12.05 -1.68 5.46
N SER A 61 11.36 -1.69 4.32
CA SER A 61 11.41 -0.58 3.36
C SER A 61 10.13 -0.51 2.54
N VAL A 62 9.94 0.61 1.85
CA VAL A 62 8.83 0.78 0.91
C VAL A 62 8.95 -0.23 -0.23
N GLU A 63 10.17 -0.47 -0.70
CA GLU A 63 10.40 -1.44 -1.79
C GLU A 63 10.00 -2.85 -1.37
N GLU A 64 10.37 -3.24 -0.16
CA GLU A 64 9.98 -4.55 0.37
C GLU A 64 8.46 -4.65 0.54
N ALA A 65 7.82 -3.55 0.96
CA ALA A 65 6.37 -3.50 1.08
C ALA A 65 5.69 -3.83 -0.25
N LYS A 66 6.16 -3.22 -1.33
CA LYS A 66 5.62 -3.46 -2.67
C LYS A 66 5.82 -4.91 -3.11
N GLU A 67 6.98 -5.48 -2.82
CA GLU A 67 7.25 -6.88 -3.15
C GLU A 67 6.35 -7.84 -2.38
N LYS A 68 6.16 -7.60 -1.09
CA LYS A 68 5.31 -8.43 -0.26
C LYS A 68 3.87 -8.45 -0.74
N VAL A 69 3.34 -7.30 -1.13
CA VAL A 69 1.98 -7.20 -1.65
C VAL A 69 1.84 -8.00 -2.95
N LYS A 70 2.82 -7.92 -3.83
CA LYS A 70 2.80 -8.69 -5.08
C LYS A 70 2.79 -10.19 -4.80
N ILE A 71 3.53 -10.64 -3.81
CA ILE A 71 3.58 -12.05 -3.46
C ILE A 71 2.28 -12.50 -2.79
N ALA A 72 1.75 -11.69 -1.89
CA ALA A 72 0.63 -12.10 -1.04
C ALA A 72 -0.73 -11.88 -1.69
N VAL A 73 -0.87 -10.86 -2.53
CA VAL A 73 -2.14 -10.47 -3.11
C VAL A 73 -2.22 -10.83 -4.59
N ASP A 74 -1.37 -10.23 -5.41
CA ASP A 74 -1.40 -10.45 -6.86
C ASP A 74 -0.09 -9.98 -7.47
N LYS A 75 0.59 -10.88 -8.17
CA LYS A 75 1.86 -10.57 -8.81
C LYS A 75 1.72 -9.59 -9.98
N ASP A 76 0.50 -9.40 -10.49
CA ASP A 76 0.24 -8.46 -11.58
C ASP A 76 0.05 -7.03 -11.12
N ILE A 77 0.18 -6.77 -9.83
CA ILE A 77 0.09 -5.41 -9.29
C ILE A 77 1.28 -4.58 -9.75
N THR A 78 1.00 -3.37 -10.23
CA THR A 78 2.01 -2.36 -10.53
C THR A 78 1.70 -1.10 -9.75
N PHE A 79 2.74 -0.37 -9.39
CA PHE A 79 2.61 0.87 -8.62
C PHE A 79 3.01 2.04 -9.49
N GLU A 80 2.17 3.07 -9.50
CA GLU A 80 2.43 4.33 -10.20
C GLU A 80 2.57 5.45 -9.17
N ASP A 81 3.76 5.96 -9.04
CA ASP A 81 4.05 7.08 -8.12
C ASP A 81 3.81 8.43 -8.77
#